data_38ce7f0a51b96fcadd7bbb3208b70e4c
#
_entry.id   38ce7f0a51b96fcadd7bbb3208b70e4c
#
_cell.length_a   1.000
_cell.length_b   1.000
_cell.length_c   1.000
_cell.angle_alpha   90.00
_cell.angle_beta   90.00
_cell.angle_gamma   90.00
#
_symmetry.space_group_name_H-M   'P 1'
#
loop_
_entity.id
_entity.type
_entity.pdbx_description
1 polymer ?
#
loop_
_entity_poly.entity_id
_entity_poly.type
_entity_poly.pdbx_seq_one_letter_code
_entity_poly.pdbx_strand_id
1 'polypeptide(L)'
;MSIVLGRGQCGAHITLLFTIDDSSEDLVYQGSRGAGICLKDGVEAIAKGDNGSGKMIVRFKNGEHDSRMYQDVLSELVEQIPEIGDFDWELDIIMSLPTSQGFGMSASGAVASSMAIQRAIGIPHEECVRRSFLVAHIVERKRSSGLGDTTALSSGGVERRIAAGSPFSGSLLDNGPGLSQGWSVEIPILISWKEKTGRHTSSYIDSEDWRRKICLAGEHALERIAKGEWKEHRWPELIEESLRFSSESGLETDASRSEIIESVNKAIDDSEFCESLSAMLCMLGESVVIVPKDPHWQEDWIYKISEELKGYGLSSFSSRVGELR
;
A
#
# COMPACT_ATOMS: atom_id res chain seq x y z
N MET A 1 15.32 33.19 12.92
CA MET A 1 14.80 32.24 11.97
C MET A 1 14.92 30.85 12.59
N SER A 2 13.83 30.22 12.94
CA SER A 2 13.87 28.85 13.48
C SER A 2 13.52 27.88 12.36
N ILE A 3 14.54 27.18 11.84
CA ILE A 3 14.32 26.05 10.93
C ILE A 3 13.73 24.92 11.74
N VAL A 4 12.64 24.33 11.24
CA VAL A 4 12.02 23.14 11.80
C VAL A 4 12.32 21.92 10.92
N LEU A 5 12.50 20.75 11.55
CA LEU A 5 12.83 19.51 10.87
C LEU A 5 11.98 18.37 11.40
N GLY A 6 11.48 17.53 10.49
CA GLY A 6 10.75 16.34 10.85
C GLY A 6 10.98 15.18 9.87
N ARG A 7 10.82 13.97 10.37
CA ARG A 7 10.95 12.73 9.58
C ARG A 7 9.70 11.88 9.76
N GLY A 8 9.21 11.35 8.64
CA GLY A 8 8.11 10.39 8.60
C GLY A 8 8.48 9.16 7.77
N GLN A 9 7.91 8.02 8.13
CA GLN A 9 8.10 6.77 7.41
C GLN A 9 6.78 6.01 7.37
N CYS A 10 6.51 5.34 6.27
CA CYS A 10 5.40 4.41 6.13
C CYS A 10 5.79 3.26 5.20
N GLY A 11 5.46 2.04 5.57
CA GLY A 11 5.67 0.86 4.74
C GLY A 11 4.80 0.89 3.49
N ALA A 12 5.13 0.06 2.51
CA ALA A 12 4.29 -0.18 1.34
C ALA A 12 3.16 -1.16 1.68
N HIS A 13 2.15 -1.26 0.81
CA HIS A 13 1.05 -2.20 0.96
C HIS A 13 0.78 -2.95 -0.34
N ILE A 14 0.61 -4.25 -0.25
CA ILE A 14 0.21 -5.13 -1.34
C ILE A 14 -1.21 -5.61 -1.07
N THR A 15 -2.17 -5.14 -1.84
CA THR A 15 -3.53 -5.69 -1.83
C THR A 15 -3.54 -7.03 -2.56
N LEU A 16 -4.09 -8.08 -1.93
CA LEU A 16 -4.22 -9.41 -2.49
C LEU A 16 -5.64 -9.74 -2.94
N LEU A 17 -6.63 -9.21 -2.25
CA LEU A 17 -8.06 -9.29 -2.62
C LEU A 17 -8.80 -8.07 -2.07
N PHE A 18 -9.86 -7.63 -2.76
CA PHE A 18 -10.57 -6.42 -2.35
C PHE A 18 -11.96 -6.29 -2.98
N THR A 19 -12.77 -5.43 -2.35
CA THR A 19 -14.02 -4.87 -2.91
C THR A 19 -13.85 -3.38 -3.17
N ILE A 20 -14.80 -2.77 -3.85
CA ILE A 20 -14.84 -1.32 -4.09
C ILE A 20 -16.10 -0.78 -3.41
N ASP A 21 -15.92 0.18 -2.50
CA ASP A 21 -17.01 0.88 -1.83
C ASP A 21 -16.73 2.39 -1.87
N ASP A 22 -17.32 3.07 -2.85
CA ASP A 22 -17.20 4.50 -3.10
C ASP A 22 -18.56 5.17 -3.30
N SER A 23 -19.63 4.52 -2.80
CA SER A 23 -21.01 4.98 -2.96
C SER A 23 -21.36 6.21 -2.11
N SER A 24 -20.58 6.49 -1.06
CA SER A 24 -20.76 7.67 -0.21
C SER A 24 -20.27 8.94 -0.89
N GLU A 25 -20.97 10.06 -0.68
CA GLU A 25 -20.50 11.40 -1.07
C GLU A 25 -19.36 11.89 -0.16
N ASP A 26 -19.33 11.44 1.09
CA ASP A 26 -18.26 11.74 2.04
C ASP A 26 -17.09 10.78 1.84
N LEU A 27 -15.94 11.34 1.48
CA LEU A 27 -14.72 10.59 1.20
C LEU A 27 -14.25 9.72 2.37
N VAL A 28 -14.53 10.11 3.60
CA VAL A 28 -14.18 9.38 4.82
C VAL A 28 -14.82 7.99 4.85
N TYR A 29 -16.00 7.82 4.22
CA TYR A 29 -16.74 6.54 4.15
C TYR A 29 -16.41 5.72 2.90
N GLN A 30 -15.72 6.30 1.91
CA GLN A 30 -15.30 5.56 0.72
C GLN A 30 -14.09 4.69 1.03
N GLY A 31 -13.97 3.51 0.39
CA GLY A 31 -12.82 2.66 0.62
C GLY A 31 -12.93 1.28 0.00
N SER A 32 -12.32 0.31 0.65
CA SER A 32 -12.41 -1.11 0.27
C SER A 32 -12.34 -2.01 1.49
N ARG A 33 -13.08 -3.12 1.44
CA ARG A 33 -12.83 -4.29 2.29
C ARG A 33 -11.88 -5.23 1.54
N GLY A 34 -11.13 -6.06 2.22
CA GLY A 34 -10.18 -6.93 1.57
C GLY A 34 -9.13 -7.49 2.51
N ALA A 35 -8.03 -7.98 1.94
CA ALA A 35 -6.87 -8.42 2.68
C ALA A 35 -5.59 -8.22 1.86
N GLY A 36 -4.47 -8.11 2.56
CA GLY A 36 -3.18 -7.87 1.94
C GLY A 36 -2.01 -7.96 2.92
N ILE A 37 -0.88 -7.43 2.48
CA ILE A 37 0.39 -7.49 3.20
C ILE A 37 0.97 -6.08 3.28
N CYS A 38 1.20 -5.60 4.48
CA CYS A 38 1.98 -4.39 4.73
C CYS A 38 3.47 -4.74 4.81
N LEU A 39 4.29 -3.96 4.14
CA LEU A 39 5.73 -4.18 4.04
C LEU A 39 6.49 -3.29 5.01
N LYS A 40 7.69 -3.72 5.40
CA LYS A 40 8.62 -2.90 6.17
C LYS A 40 9.17 -1.74 5.33
N ASP A 41 9.46 -2.00 4.06
CA ASP A 41 9.98 -1.04 3.11
C ASP A 41 8.83 -0.26 2.46
N GLY A 42 9.06 1.03 2.19
CA GLY A 42 8.05 1.91 1.60
C GLY A 42 8.61 3.29 1.32
N VAL A 43 8.04 4.33 1.94
CA VAL A 43 8.46 5.72 1.75
C VAL A 43 9.01 6.32 3.05
N GLU A 44 10.14 6.99 2.93
CA GLU A 44 10.66 7.91 3.94
C GLU A 44 10.53 9.35 3.42
N ALA A 45 10.07 10.25 4.29
CA ALA A 45 9.96 11.67 4.02
C ALA A 45 10.73 12.48 5.07
N ILE A 46 11.48 13.47 4.62
CA ILE A 46 12.17 14.44 5.49
C ILE A 46 11.65 15.83 5.12
N ALA A 47 10.99 16.48 6.06
CA ALA A 47 10.46 17.83 5.90
C ALA A 47 11.34 18.84 6.62
N LYS A 48 11.71 19.92 5.92
CA LYS A 48 12.38 21.10 6.47
C LYS A 48 11.49 22.30 6.20
N GLY A 49 11.08 22.99 7.25
CA GLY A 49 10.30 24.23 7.19
C GLY A 49 11.13 25.44 7.58
N ASP A 50 10.97 26.54 6.87
CA ASP A 50 11.47 27.86 7.22
C ASP A 50 10.30 28.85 7.16
N ASN A 51 10.34 29.95 7.94
CA ASN A 51 9.27 30.93 7.94
C ASN A 51 8.92 31.37 6.52
N GLY A 52 7.65 31.30 6.15
CA GLY A 52 7.26 31.51 4.76
C GLY A 52 5.78 31.77 4.56
N SER A 53 5.25 31.26 3.48
CA SER A 53 3.89 31.51 2.99
C SER A 53 3.18 30.24 2.48
N GLY A 54 3.60 29.06 2.95
CA GLY A 54 2.98 27.80 2.58
C GLY A 54 3.45 27.22 1.23
N LYS A 55 4.57 27.65 0.70
CA LYS A 55 5.14 27.05 -0.52
C LYS A 55 5.84 25.75 -0.18
N MET A 56 5.79 24.77 -1.11
CA MET A 56 6.52 23.52 -0.94
C MET A 56 7.30 23.14 -2.20
N ILE A 57 8.55 22.73 -1.98
CA ILE A 57 9.42 22.11 -2.99
C ILE A 57 9.59 20.65 -2.59
N VAL A 58 9.24 19.74 -3.50
CA VAL A 58 9.42 18.29 -3.32
C VAL A 58 10.62 17.83 -4.12
N ARG A 59 11.51 17.07 -3.50
CA ARG A 59 12.69 16.46 -4.13
C ARG A 59 12.67 14.96 -3.92
N PHE A 60 12.72 14.22 -5.02
CA PHE A 60 12.87 12.77 -4.97
C PHE A 60 14.35 12.42 -5.02
N LYS A 61 14.80 11.55 -4.10
CA LYS A 61 16.20 11.12 -4.04
C LYS A 61 16.52 10.03 -5.07
N ASN A 62 15.50 9.35 -5.56
CA ASN A 62 15.62 8.29 -6.56
C ASN A 62 14.52 8.46 -7.62
N GLY A 63 14.93 8.89 -8.81
CA GLY A 63 14.06 9.09 -9.96
C GLY A 63 13.29 10.41 -9.95
N GLU A 64 12.50 10.62 -11.00
CA GLU A 64 11.57 11.75 -11.12
C GLU A 64 10.14 11.21 -10.96
N HIS A 65 9.35 11.87 -10.12
CA HIS A 65 7.98 11.49 -9.83
C HIS A 65 7.06 12.71 -9.75
N ASP A 66 5.75 12.48 -9.83
CA ASP A 66 4.75 13.54 -9.69
C ASP A 66 4.67 14.06 -8.26
N SER A 67 4.94 15.35 -8.08
CA SER A 67 4.91 16.01 -6.78
C SER A 67 3.51 16.49 -6.34
N ARG A 68 2.51 16.48 -7.23
CA ARG A 68 1.16 17.03 -6.98
C ARG A 68 0.47 16.44 -5.77
N MET A 69 0.63 15.12 -5.54
CA MET A 69 0.05 14.45 -4.37
C MET A 69 0.55 15.06 -3.05
N TYR A 70 1.82 15.39 -2.97
CA TYR A 70 2.42 16.00 -1.77
C TYR A 70 1.94 17.43 -1.54
N GLN A 71 1.62 18.17 -2.62
CA GLN A 71 0.96 19.47 -2.52
C GLN A 71 -0.45 19.34 -1.93
N ASP A 72 -1.20 18.31 -2.36
CA ASP A 72 -2.53 18.04 -1.82
C ASP A 72 -2.46 17.64 -0.33
N VAL A 73 -1.43 16.87 0.07
CA VAL A 73 -1.17 16.55 1.49
C VAL A 73 -0.91 17.83 2.30
N LEU A 74 -0.08 18.73 1.79
CA LEU A 74 0.18 20.01 2.46
C LEU A 74 -1.10 20.84 2.59
N SER A 75 -1.88 20.94 1.53
CA SER A 75 -3.15 21.69 1.52
C SER A 75 -4.13 21.16 2.56
N GLU A 76 -4.29 19.82 2.62
CA GLU A 76 -5.17 19.15 3.58
C GLU A 76 -4.67 19.33 5.03
N LEU A 77 -3.35 19.34 5.25
CA LEU A 77 -2.78 19.62 6.56
C LEU A 77 -3.01 21.06 6.99
N VAL A 78 -2.86 22.03 6.09
CA VAL A 78 -3.09 23.47 6.40
C VAL A 78 -4.56 23.72 6.76
N GLU A 79 -5.51 23.01 6.15
CA GLU A 79 -6.94 23.10 6.52
C GLU A 79 -7.16 22.66 7.98
N GLN A 80 -6.41 21.68 8.47
CA GLN A 80 -6.56 21.13 9.82
C GLN A 80 -5.62 21.78 10.85
N ILE A 81 -4.46 22.27 10.44
CA ILE A 81 -3.44 22.92 11.25
C ILE A 81 -2.93 24.17 10.50
N PRO A 82 -3.61 25.33 10.63
CA PRO A 82 -3.29 26.53 9.86
C PRO A 82 -1.82 27.00 10.01
N GLU A 83 -1.19 26.75 11.16
CA GLU A 83 0.19 27.14 11.45
C GLU A 83 1.22 26.49 10.50
N ILE A 84 0.87 25.37 9.85
CA ILE A 84 1.70 24.74 8.81
C ILE A 84 1.87 25.68 7.60
N GLY A 85 0.88 26.52 7.32
CA GLY A 85 0.88 27.52 6.26
C GLY A 85 1.85 28.68 6.50
N ASP A 86 2.36 28.86 7.71
CA ASP A 86 3.34 29.90 8.07
C ASP A 86 4.80 29.50 7.71
N PHE A 87 5.00 28.32 7.13
CA PHE A 87 6.29 27.79 6.71
C PHE A 87 6.35 27.57 5.20
N ASP A 88 7.50 27.88 4.59
CA ASP A 88 7.89 27.33 3.29
C ASP A 88 8.61 26.01 3.52
N TRP A 89 8.23 24.97 2.76
CA TRP A 89 8.65 23.59 2.97
C TRP A 89 9.58 23.07 1.88
N GLU A 90 10.65 22.41 2.29
CA GLU A 90 11.43 21.49 1.45
C GLU A 90 11.13 20.07 1.91
N LEU A 91 10.65 19.21 1.00
CA LEU A 91 10.29 17.84 1.30
C LEU A 91 11.15 16.88 0.45
N ASP A 92 12.05 16.17 1.11
CA ASP A 92 12.86 15.11 0.51
C ASP A 92 12.14 13.77 0.64
N ILE A 93 11.95 13.06 -0.48
CA ILE A 93 11.25 11.77 -0.55
C ILE A 93 12.22 10.69 -1.02
N ILE A 94 12.25 9.59 -0.27
CA ILE A 94 12.99 8.37 -0.59
C ILE A 94 12.00 7.23 -0.71
N MET A 95 11.95 6.58 -1.87
CA MET A 95 11.06 5.44 -2.13
C MET A 95 11.85 4.16 -2.31
N SER A 96 11.47 3.10 -1.60
CA SER A 96 12.12 1.78 -1.73
C SER A 96 11.61 1.00 -2.93
N LEU A 97 10.40 1.29 -3.40
CA LEU A 97 9.71 0.58 -4.47
C LEU A 97 9.21 1.56 -5.55
N PRO A 98 9.03 1.08 -6.80
CA PRO A 98 8.47 1.91 -7.85
C PRO A 98 7.00 2.23 -7.62
N THR A 99 6.55 3.35 -8.17
CA THR A 99 5.13 3.74 -8.21
C THR A 99 4.37 3.00 -9.31
N SER A 100 3.04 2.98 -9.23
CA SER A 100 2.13 2.41 -10.25
C SER A 100 2.30 0.89 -10.49
N GLN A 101 2.83 0.16 -9.53
CA GLN A 101 3.02 -1.29 -9.58
C GLN A 101 2.17 -2.06 -8.55
N GLY A 102 1.19 -1.43 -7.92
CA GLY A 102 0.31 -2.08 -6.94
C GLY A 102 0.94 -2.24 -5.55
N PHE A 103 1.90 -1.38 -5.19
CA PHE A 103 2.60 -1.43 -3.91
C PHE A 103 2.12 -0.37 -2.89
N GLY A 104 0.99 0.29 -3.14
CA GLY A 104 0.44 1.30 -2.23
C GLY A 104 1.37 2.49 -1.95
N MET A 105 2.32 2.78 -2.87
CA MET A 105 3.36 3.80 -2.67
C MET A 105 2.79 5.22 -2.55
N SER A 106 1.64 5.48 -3.14
CA SER A 106 0.92 6.74 -3.02
C SER A 106 0.44 6.96 -1.57
N ALA A 107 -0.27 6.01 -1.00
CA ALA A 107 -0.71 6.04 0.39
C ALA A 107 0.48 6.13 1.37
N SER A 108 1.52 5.30 1.14
CA SER A 108 2.76 5.32 1.93
C SER A 108 3.42 6.70 1.91
N GLY A 109 3.53 7.32 0.73
CA GLY A 109 4.10 8.66 0.55
C GLY A 109 3.28 9.75 1.22
N ALA A 110 1.95 9.68 1.11
CA ALA A 110 1.05 10.63 1.75
C ALA A 110 1.13 10.55 3.29
N VAL A 111 1.14 9.33 3.86
CA VAL A 111 1.31 9.13 5.31
C VAL A 111 2.69 9.62 5.78
N ALA A 112 3.77 9.21 5.11
CA ALA A 112 5.13 9.58 5.49
C ALA A 112 5.36 11.09 5.45
N SER A 113 4.91 11.77 4.39
CA SER A 113 5.05 13.23 4.25
C SER A 113 4.22 14.00 5.26
N SER A 114 2.97 13.56 5.49
CA SER A 114 2.12 14.15 6.53
C SER A 114 2.75 14.02 7.92
N MET A 115 3.31 12.85 8.27
CA MET A 115 4.04 12.65 9.53
C MET A 115 5.26 13.56 9.62
N ALA A 116 6.04 13.70 8.55
CA ALA A 116 7.26 14.52 8.55
C ALA A 116 6.95 15.98 8.83
N ILE A 117 5.95 16.55 8.14
CA ILE A 117 5.55 17.97 8.32
C ILE A 117 5.03 18.21 9.74
N GLN A 118 4.14 17.37 10.25
CA GLN A 118 3.56 17.51 11.58
C GLN A 118 4.61 17.39 12.70
N ARG A 119 5.53 16.42 12.56
CA ARG A 119 6.64 16.24 13.52
C ARG A 119 7.59 17.41 13.52
N ALA A 120 7.81 18.07 12.38
CA ALA A 120 8.65 19.25 12.30
C ALA A 120 8.15 20.40 13.19
N ILE A 121 6.84 20.57 13.31
CA ILE A 121 6.23 21.60 14.17
C ILE A 121 5.85 21.10 15.57
N GLY A 122 6.23 19.85 15.92
CA GLY A 122 6.10 19.32 17.27
C GLY A 122 4.72 18.77 17.63
N ILE A 123 3.89 18.37 16.66
CA ILE A 123 2.62 17.69 16.93
C ILE A 123 2.87 16.38 17.71
N PRO A 124 2.10 16.09 18.78
CA PRO A 124 2.22 14.87 19.55
C PRO A 124 2.10 13.62 18.69
N HIS A 125 2.86 12.57 19.05
CA HIS A 125 3.01 11.37 18.19
C HIS A 125 1.68 10.74 17.79
N GLU A 126 0.80 10.48 18.74
CA GLU A 126 -0.49 9.80 18.48
C GLU A 126 -1.39 10.65 17.59
N GLU A 127 -1.46 11.93 17.83
CA GLU A 127 -2.21 12.88 17.01
C GLU A 127 -1.64 12.98 15.60
N CYS A 128 -0.30 13.08 15.49
CA CYS A 128 0.41 13.07 14.23
C CYS A 128 0.09 11.83 13.41
N VAL A 129 0.13 10.63 14.02
CA VAL A 129 -0.16 9.37 13.33
C VAL A 129 -1.60 9.35 12.83
N ARG A 130 -2.58 9.60 13.70
CA ARG A 130 -4.01 9.56 13.34
C ARG A 130 -4.36 10.55 12.23
N ARG A 131 -3.88 11.79 12.35
CA ARG A 131 -4.09 12.80 11.31
C ARG A 131 -3.43 12.42 10.00
N SER A 132 -2.23 11.84 10.04
CA SER A 132 -1.54 11.43 8.81
C SER A 132 -2.31 10.37 8.03
N PHE A 133 -2.93 9.42 8.70
CA PHE A 133 -3.79 8.42 8.04
C PHE A 133 -5.08 9.03 7.51
N LEU A 134 -5.71 9.95 8.24
CA LEU A 134 -6.90 10.65 7.77
C LEU A 134 -6.60 11.50 6.53
N VAL A 135 -5.55 12.32 6.58
CA VAL A 135 -5.11 13.16 5.45
C VAL A 135 -4.76 12.32 4.23
N ALA A 136 -3.97 11.26 4.42
CA ALA A 136 -3.61 10.35 3.34
C ALA A 136 -4.84 9.71 2.70
N HIS A 137 -5.81 9.26 3.49
CA HIS A 137 -7.06 8.70 3.00
C HIS A 137 -7.84 9.72 2.14
N ILE A 138 -8.03 10.93 2.64
CA ILE A 138 -8.75 11.99 1.90
C ILE A 138 -8.05 12.31 0.59
N VAL A 139 -6.72 12.46 0.59
CA VAL A 139 -5.92 12.74 -0.60
C VAL A 139 -6.02 11.60 -1.62
N GLU A 140 -5.88 10.36 -1.19
CA GLU A 140 -6.04 9.18 -2.04
C GLU A 140 -7.43 9.12 -2.70
N ARG A 141 -8.48 9.44 -1.96
CA ARG A 141 -9.85 9.46 -2.49
C ARG A 141 -10.09 10.63 -3.45
N LYS A 142 -9.63 11.84 -3.12
CA LYS A 142 -9.68 13.01 -4.01
C LYS A 142 -8.99 12.75 -5.37
N ARG A 143 -7.95 11.93 -5.37
CA ARG A 143 -7.15 11.60 -6.55
C ARG A 143 -7.54 10.29 -7.25
N SER A 144 -8.49 9.53 -6.72
CA SER A 144 -8.83 8.18 -7.18
C SER A 144 -7.60 7.25 -7.32
N SER A 145 -6.59 7.40 -6.43
CA SER A 145 -5.33 6.69 -6.48
C SER A 145 -5.31 5.44 -5.61
N GLY A 146 -6.06 5.41 -4.51
CA GLY A 146 -6.18 4.27 -3.60
C GLY A 146 -7.55 4.18 -2.95
N LEU A 147 -7.95 2.98 -2.54
CA LEU A 147 -9.23 2.71 -1.88
C LEU A 147 -9.06 2.28 -0.43
N GLY A 148 -8.10 1.40 -0.15
CA GLY A 148 -7.98 0.78 1.16
C GLY A 148 -6.57 0.73 1.73
N ASP A 149 -5.58 1.26 1.02
CA ASP A 149 -4.17 1.15 1.43
C ASP A 149 -3.92 1.87 2.76
N THR A 150 -4.51 3.03 2.99
CA THR A 150 -4.38 3.78 4.25
C THR A 150 -4.97 3.01 5.43
N THR A 151 -6.12 2.36 5.26
CA THR A 151 -6.76 1.56 6.30
C THR A 151 -5.98 0.28 6.57
N ALA A 152 -5.44 -0.37 5.53
CA ALA A 152 -4.53 -1.49 5.66
C ALA A 152 -3.27 -1.12 6.46
N LEU A 153 -2.59 -0.06 6.04
CA LEU A 153 -1.35 0.43 6.67
C LEU A 153 -1.55 0.89 8.12
N SER A 154 -2.77 1.29 8.50
CA SER A 154 -3.06 1.67 9.88
C SER A 154 -3.00 0.51 10.87
N SER A 155 -3.25 -0.72 10.44
CA SER A 155 -3.06 -1.94 11.25
C SER A 155 -1.68 -2.56 11.08
N GLY A 156 -1.10 -2.50 9.88
CA GLY A 156 0.17 -3.14 9.56
C GLY A 156 0.07 -4.67 9.44
N GLY A 157 1.22 -5.33 9.25
CA GLY A 157 1.31 -6.78 9.20
C GLY A 157 0.61 -7.41 7.99
N VAL A 158 0.17 -8.64 8.16
CA VAL A 158 -0.79 -9.30 7.25
C VAL A 158 -2.19 -8.86 7.65
N GLU A 159 -2.81 -8.01 6.84
CA GLU A 159 -4.00 -7.28 7.21
C GLU A 159 -5.29 -7.87 6.60
N ARG A 160 -6.39 -7.64 7.30
CA ARG A 160 -7.75 -7.85 6.82
C ARG A 160 -8.59 -6.60 7.10
N ARG A 161 -9.09 -5.95 6.05
CA ARG A 161 -10.00 -4.78 6.14
C ARG A 161 -11.43 -5.27 6.26
N ILE A 162 -12.04 -5.01 7.40
CA ILE A 162 -13.38 -5.48 7.77
C ILE A 162 -14.44 -4.48 7.31
N ALA A 163 -14.14 -3.19 7.41
CA ALA A 163 -15.02 -2.11 6.97
C ALA A 163 -14.26 -1.12 6.08
N ALA A 164 -14.94 -0.63 5.06
CA ALA A 164 -14.44 0.41 4.17
C ALA A 164 -14.44 1.78 4.86
N GLY A 165 -13.54 2.65 4.41
CA GLY A 165 -13.44 4.03 4.89
C GLY A 165 -12.10 4.36 5.51
N SER A 166 -11.97 5.59 6.00
CA SER A 166 -10.79 6.06 6.73
C SER A 166 -10.66 5.40 8.09
N PRO A 167 -9.44 5.05 8.55
CA PRO A 167 -9.25 4.51 9.89
C PRO A 167 -9.49 5.54 11.01
N PHE A 168 -9.40 6.83 10.70
CA PHE A 168 -9.65 7.92 11.63
C PHE A 168 -10.57 8.98 11.01
N SER A 169 -11.27 9.76 11.85
CA SER A 169 -12.23 10.75 11.38
C SER A 169 -12.41 11.92 12.33
N GLY A 170 -12.91 13.03 11.77
CA GLY A 170 -13.27 14.23 12.53
C GLY A 170 -12.08 15.01 13.07
N SER A 171 -12.35 16.18 13.66
CA SER A 171 -11.33 17.07 14.22
C SER A 171 -10.68 16.53 15.50
N LEU A 172 -11.34 15.61 16.19
CA LEU A 172 -10.82 14.94 17.38
C LEU A 172 -10.00 13.69 17.04
N LEU A 173 -9.92 13.33 15.74
CA LEU A 173 -9.19 12.15 15.25
C LEU A 173 -9.66 10.86 15.91
N ASP A 174 -10.96 10.73 16.11
CA ASP A 174 -11.59 9.51 16.61
C ASP A 174 -11.44 8.35 15.62
N ASN A 175 -11.79 7.13 16.03
CA ASN A 175 -11.85 6.00 15.12
C ASN A 175 -12.84 6.30 14.00
N GLY A 176 -12.40 6.10 12.77
CA GLY A 176 -13.21 6.29 11.57
C GLY A 176 -14.06 5.07 11.22
N PRO A 177 -14.78 5.12 10.09
CA PRO A 177 -15.57 3.99 9.60
C PRO A 177 -14.70 2.82 9.13
N GLY A 178 -13.48 3.08 8.65
CA GLY A 178 -12.56 2.05 8.19
C GLY A 178 -12.00 1.22 9.35
N LEU A 179 -12.14 -0.10 9.24
CA LEU A 179 -11.67 -1.04 10.26
C LEU A 179 -10.80 -2.12 9.64
N SER A 180 -9.60 -2.27 10.17
CA SER A 180 -8.67 -3.34 9.79
C SER A 180 -8.12 -4.07 11.02
N GLN A 181 -7.69 -5.31 10.80
CA GLN A 181 -7.00 -6.16 11.76
C GLN A 181 -5.74 -6.69 11.09
N GLY A 182 -4.65 -6.72 11.81
CA GLY A 182 -3.38 -7.27 11.33
C GLY A 182 -2.76 -8.23 12.33
N TRP A 183 -1.87 -9.08 11.82
CA TRP A 183 -0.93 -9.86 12.61
C TRP A 183 0.43 -9.81 11.91
N SER A 184 1.51 -10.00 12.65
CA SER A 184 2.87 -9.92 12.11
C SER A 184 3.74 -11.04 12.64
N VAL A 185 4.52 -11.59 11.71
CA VAL A 185 5.68 -12.45 11.93
C VAL A 185 6.69 -12.08 10.85
N GLU A 186 7.97 -12.31 11.08
CA GLU A 186 9.01 -12.00 10.09
C GLU A 186 8.95 -12.94 8.86
N ILE A 187 8.03 -12.66 7.94
CA ILE A 187 7.92 -13.37 6.67
C ILE A 187 8.81 -12.67 5.65
N PRO A 188 9.84 -13.35 5.11
CA PRO A 188 10.60 -12.83 3.98
C PRO A 188 9.75 -12.90 2.71
N ILE A 189 9.77 -11.86 1.90
CA ILE A 189 9.04 -11.80 0.63
C ILE A 189 9.93 -11.29 -0.49
N LEU A 190 9.64 -11.70 -1.70
CA LEU A 190 10.26 -11.17 -2.92
C LEU A 190 9.18 -10.59 -3.81
N ILE A 191 9.34 -9.33 -4.19
CA ILE A 191 8.42 -8.63 -5.07
C ILE A 191 9.07 -8.55 -6.45
N SER A 192 8.29 -8.77 -7.51
CA SER A 192 8.79 -8.74 -8.88
C SER A 192 7.86 -7.95 -9.80
N TRP A 193 8.42 -7.19 -10.73
CA TRP A 193 7.68 -6.37 -11.69
C TRP A 193 8.44 -6.20 -13.00
N LYS A 194 7.72 -5.71 -14.05
CA LYS A 194 8.34 -5.22 -15.28
C LYS A 194 8.62 -3.72 -15.16
N GLU A 195 9.77 -3.27 -15.62
CA GLU A 195 10.16 -1.84 -15.55
C GLU A 195 9.37 -0.91 -16.51
N LYS A 196 8.34 -1.39 -17.16
CA LYS A 196 7.52 -0.57 -18.06
C LYS A 196 6.21 -0.18 -17.39
N THR A 197 5.81 1.07 -17.64
CA THR A 197 4.62 1.73 -17.11
C THR A 197 3.36 0.87 -17.17
N GLY A 198 2.91 0.42 -16.01
CA GLY A 198 1.61 -0.22 -15.83
C GLY A 198 0.44 0.74 -16.07
N ARG A 199 -0.75 0.19 -16.25
CA ARG A 199 -1.99 0.97 -16.30
C ARG A 199 -2.27 1.59 -14.93
N HIS A 200 -2.83 2.80 -14.94
CA HIS A 200 -3.26 3.47 -13.71
C HIS A 200 -4.39 2.68 -13.03
N THR A 201 -4.38 2.62 -11.69
CA THR A 201 -5.42 1.98 -10.85
C THR A 201 -6.84 2.42 -11.23
N SER A 202 -7.04 3.70 -11.55
CA SER A 202 -8.31 4.27 -11.99
C SER A 202 -8.90 3.56 -13.22
N SER A 203 -8.09 3.04 -14.14
CA SER A 203 -8.59 2.35 -15.35
C SER A 203 -9.39 1.09 -15.06
N TYR A 204 -9.20 0.47 -13.89
CA TYR A 204 -9.96 -0.69 -13.42
C TYR A 204 -11.12 -0.30 -12.52
N ILE A 205 -10.89 0.66 -11.63
CA ILE A 205 -11.91 1.14 -10.68
C ILE A 205 -13.04 1.87 -11.40
N ASP A 206 -12.71 2.64 -12.44
CA ASP A 206 -13.68 3.45 -13.20
C ASP A 206 -14.40 2.64 -14.31
N SER A 207 -13.95 1.41 -14.59
CA SER A 207 -14.62 0.52 -15.55
C SER A 207 -15.72 -0.28 -14.88
N GLU A 208 -16.98 -0.09 -15.29
CA GLU A 208 -18.16 -0.76 -14.71
C GLU A 208 -18.08 -2.28 -14.77
N ASP A 209 -17.57 -2.84 -15.87
CA ASP A 209 -17.38 -4.29 -16.04
C ASP A 209 -16.32 -4.87 -15.11
N TRP A 210 -15.17 -4.20 -15.00
CA TRP A 210 -14.12 -4.60 -14.06
C TRP A 210 -14.58 -4.47 -12.62
N ARG A 211 -15.19 -3.36 -12.29
CA ARG A 211 -15.75 -3.08 -10.98
C ARG A 211 -16.69 -4.18 -10.50
N ARG A 212 -17.65 -4.58 -11.35
CA ARG A 212 -18.61 -5.64 -11.02
C ARG A 212 -17.91 -6.99 -10.75
N LYS A 213 -16.97 -7.38 -11.60
CA LYS A 213 -16.22 -8.64 -11.43
C LYS A 213 -15.37 -8.62 -10.15
N ILE A 214 -14.63 -7.53 -9.93
CA ILE A 214 -13.81 -7.35 -8.73
C ILE A 214 -14.68 -7.40 -7.47
N CYS A 215 -15.79 -6.66 -7.43
CA CYS A 215 -16.68 -6.68 -6.27
C CYS A 215 -17.25 -8.07 -6.00
N LEU A 216 -17.72 -8.78 -7.02
CA LEU A 216 -18.27 -10.13 -6.85
C LEU A 216 -17.21 -11.12 -6.32
N ALA A 217 -16.04 -11.16 -6.92
CA ALA A 217 -14.94 -12.01 -6.47
C ALA A 217 -14.47 -11.62 -5.06
N GLY A 218 -14.41 -10.31 -4.77
CA GLY A 218 -14.05 -9.79 -3.46
C GLY A 218 -15.04 -10.18 -2.36
N GLU A 219 -16.35 -10.09 -2.62
CA GLU A 219 -17.37 -10.52 -1.66
C GLU A 219 -17.26 -12.03 -1.37
N HIS A 220 -17.10 -12.87 -2.40
CA HIS A 220 -16.90 -14.30 -2.21
C HIS A 220 -15.66 -14.61 -1.36
N ALA A 221 -14.53 -13.96 -1.63
CA ALA A 221 -13.31 -14.14 -0.86
C ALA A 221 -13.50 -13.67 0.60
N LEU A 222 -14.13 -12.52 0.81
CA LEU A 222 -14.42 -11.97 2.14
C LEU A 222 -15.33 -12.87 2.97
N GLU A 223 -16.38 -13.46 2.38
CA GLU A 223 -17.25 -14.42 3.07
C GLU A 223 -16.46 -15.62 3.61
N ARG A 224 -15.45 -16.08 2.87
CA ARG A 224 -14.58 -17.21 3.27
C ARG A 224 -13.63 -16.80 4.39
N ILE A 225 -12.96 -15.65 4.30
CA ILE A 225 -11.99 -15.19 5.31
C ILE A 225 -12.61 -14.42 6.49
N ALA A 226 -13.91 -14.09 6.46
CA ALA A 226 -14.55 -13.26 7.49
C ALA A 226 -14.64 -13.95 8.87
N LYS A 227 -14.73 -15.27 8.89
CA LYS A 227 -15.01 -16.04 10.11
C LYS A 227 -13.75 -16.29 10.95
N GLY A 228 -13.89 -16.14 12.27
CA GLY A 228 -12.85 -16.46 13.23
C GLY A 228 -11.79 -15.37 13.40
N GLU A 229 -10.83 -15.66 14.27
CA GLU A 229 -9.74 -14.74 14.55
C GLU A 229 -8.80 -14.62 13.36
N TRP A 230 -8.34 -13.38 13.09
CA TRP A 230 -7.35 -13.09 12.06
C TRP A 230 -5.96 -13.20 12.67
N LYS A 231 -5.35 -14.39 12.53
CA LYS A 231 -4.04 -14.71 13.07
C LYS A 231 -3.20 -15.51 12.05
N GLU A 232 -1.99 -15.76 12.39
CA GLU A 232 -0.98 -16.40 11.56
C GLU A 232 -1.42 -17.74 10.91
N HIS A 233 -2.18 -18.57 11.62
CA HIS A 233 -2.70 -19.83 11.07
C HIS A 233 -3.63 -19.66 9.86
N ARG A 234 -4.04 -18.39 9.55
CA ARG A 234 -4.84 -18.04 8.38
C ARG A 234 -3.97 -17.71 7.13
N TRP A 235 -2.65 -17.81 7.27
CA TRP A 235 -1.74 -17.53 6.17
C TRP A 235 -1.98 -18.37 4.91
N PRO A 236 -2.10 -19.72 5.01
CA PRO A 236 -2.40 -20.54 3.83
C PRO A 236 -3.74 -20.19 3.16
N GLU A 237 -4.75 -19.86 3.97
CA GLU A 237 -6.06 -19.44 3.46
C GLU A 237 -5.98 -18.10 2.70
N LEU A 238 -5.21 -17.13 3.19
CA LEU A 238 -5.01 -15.87 2.47
C LEU A 238 -4.36 -16.10 1.10
N ILE A 239 -3.35 -16.97 1.04
CA ILE A 239 -2.71 -17.34 -0.23
C ILE A 239 -3.74 -17.96 -1.19
N GLU A 240 -4.51 -18.94 -0.72
CA GLU A 240 -5.53 -19.61 -1.53
C GLU A 240 -6.60 -18.65 -2.04
N GLU A 241 -7.10 -17.77 -1.17
CA GLU A 241 -8.12 -16.79 -1.53
C GLU A 241 -7.61 -15.69 -2.46
N SER A 242 -6.34 -15.30 -2.34
CA SER A 242 -5.70 -14.39 -3.31
C SER A 242 -5.65 -14.98 -4.72
N LEU A 243 -5.26 -16.25 -4.84
CA LEU A 243 -5.23 -16.96 -6.12
C LEU A 243 -6.64 -17.12 -6.72
N ARG A 244 -7.63 -17.49 -5.91
CA ARG A 244 -9.04 -17.55 -6.34
C ARG A 244 -9.56 -16.21 -6.79
N PHE A 245 -9.28 -15.15 -6.02
CA PHE A 245 -9.71 -13.79 -6.36
C PHE A 245 -9.13 -13.34 -7.70
N SER A 246 -7.85 -13.61 -7.98
CA SER A 246 -7.21 -13.30 -9.26
C SER A 246 -7.96 -13.95 -10.42
N SER A 247 -8.34 -15.22 -10.27
CA SER A 247 -9.05 -16.00 -11.27
C SER A 247 -10.52 -15.55 -11.41
N GLU A 248 -11.28 -15.49 -10.32
CA GLU A 248 -12.69 -15.13 -10.30
C GLU A 248 -12.95 -13.68 -10.79
N SER A 249 -12.06 -12.74 -10.46
CA SER A 249 -12.14 -11.37 -10.95
C SER A 249 -11.72 -11.22 -12.41
N GLY A 250 -11.00 -12.20 -12.97
CA GLY A 250 -10.41 -12.15 -14.30
C GLY A 250 -9.17 -11.26 -14.41
N LEU A 251 -8.64 -10.73 -13.30
CA LEU A 251 -7.46 -9.86 -13.31
C LEU A 251 -6.22 -10.61 -13.83
N GLU A 252 -6.10 -11.91 -13.62
CA GLU A 252 -5.01 -12.73 -14.14
C GLU A 252 -5.05 -12.89 -15.67
N THR A 253 -6.19 -12.65 -16.32
CA THR A 253 -6.35 -12.78 -17.79
C THR A 253 -5.92 -11.53 -18.55
N ASP A 254 -5.60 -10.43 -17.85
CA ASP A 254 -4.95 -9.27 -18.48
C ASP A 254 -3.56 -9.68 -18.97
N ALA A 255 -3.26 -9.41 -20.26
CA ALA A 255 -2.08 -9.96 -20.93
C ALA A 255 -0.76 -9.67 -20.22
N SER A 256 -0.60 -8.47 -19.66
CA SER A 256 0.64 -8.11 -18.95
C SER A 256 0.76 -8.81 -17.60
N ARG A 257 -0.36 -9.04 -16.90
CA ARG A 257 -0.38 -9.79 -15.65
C ARG A 257 -0.21 -11.28 -15.85
N SER A 258 -0.85 -11.86 -16.87
CA SER A 258 -0.68 -13.26 -17.28
C SER A 258 0.80 -13.55 -17.55
N GLU A 259 1.43 -12.71 -18.37
CA GLU A 259 2.85 -12.89 -18.72
C GLU A 259 3.78 -12.85 -17.50
N ILE A 260 3.56 -11.91 -16.56
CA ILE A 260 4.43 -11.81 -15.39
C ILE A 260 4.18 -12.98 -14.41
N ILE A 261 2.93 -13.35 -14.12
CA ILE A 261 2.65 -14.45 -13.19
C ILE A 261 3.10 -15.79 -13.75
N GLU A 262 2.98 -16.03 -15.06
CA GLU A 262 3.49 -17.22 -15.74
C GLU A 262 5.02 -17.31 -15.66
N SER A 263 5.72 -16.20 -15.90
CA SER A 263 7.18 -16.13 -15.78
C SER A 263 7.65 -16.41 -14.36
N VAL A 264 6.97 -15.84 -13.36
CA VAL A 264 7.30 -16.05 -11.94
C VAL A 264 7.00 -17.49 -11.51
N ASN A 265 5.84 -18.04 -11.87
CA ASN A 265 5.50 -19.43 -11.57
C ASN A 265 6.53 -20.39 -12.19
N LYS A 266 6.92 -20.15 -13.44
CA LYS A 266 7.93 -20.97 -14.08
C LYS A 266 9.29 -20.90 -13.37
N ALA A 267 9.73 -19.71 -12.91
CA ALA A 267 10.95 -19.58 -12.13
C ALA A 267 10.88 -20.35 -10.79
N ILE A 268 9.70 -20.41 -10.17
CA ILE A 268 9.48 -21.19 -8.96
C ILE A 268 9.45 -22.69 -9.26
N ASP A 269 8.72 -23.12 -10.30
CA ASP A 269 8.54 -24.53 -10.68
C ASP A 269 9.86 -25.20 -11.12
N ASP A 270 10.73 -24.43 -11.80
CA ASP A 270 12.07 -24.89 -12.21
C ASP A 270 13.08 -24.90 -11.05
N SER A 271 12.71 -24.38 -9.86
CA SER A 271 13.55 -24.32 -8.67
C SER A 271 13.32 -25.48 -7.70
N GLU A 272 14.27 -25.70 -6.78
CA GLU A 272 14.13 -26.63 -5.67
C GLU A 272 13.06 -26.19 -4.62
N PHE A 273 12.48 -24.97 -4.77
CA PHE A 273 11.54 -24.37 -3.83
C PHE A 273 10.08 -24.45 -4.29
N CYS A 274 9.77 -25.18 -5.35
CA CYS A 274 8.43 -25.25 -5.96
C CYS A 274 7.32 -25.67 -4.98
N GLU A 275 7.64 -26.57 -4.02
CA GLU A 275 6.68 -26.99 -3.00
C GLU A 275 6.51 -25.97 -1.86
N SER A 276 7.49 -25.08 -1.65
CA SER A 276 7.58 -24.19 -0.50
C SER A 276 7.12 -22.76 -0.77
N LEU A 277 7.13 -22.32 -2.04
CA LEU A 277 6.80 -20.95 -2.43
C LEU A 277 5.44 -20.86 -3.12
N SER A 278 4.85 -19.68 -3.04
CA SER A 278 3.65 -19.28 -3.79
C SER A 278 3.83 -17.88 -4.36
N ALA A 279 3.31 -17.64 -5.56
CA ALA A 279 3.30 -16.35 -6.22
C ALA A 279 1.86 -15.83 -6.31
N MET A 280 1.64 -14.56 -5.95
CA MET A 280 0.34 -13.90 -5.98
C MET A 280 0.45 -12.57 -6.71
N LEU A 281 -0.56 -12.22 -7.51
CA LEU A 281 -0.63 -10.90 -8.15
C LEU A 281 -0.79 -9.79 -7.11
N CYS A 282 -0.03 -8.71 -7.27
CA CYS A 282 -0.26 -7.47 -6.54
C CYS A 282 -1.40 -6.72 -7.25
N MET A 283 -2.57 -6.63 -6.58
CA MET A 283 -3.78 -6.16 -7.24
C MET A 283 -3.66 -4.73 -7.76
N LEU A 284 -4.17 -4.56 -8.97
CA LEU A 284 -4.13 -3.34 -9.80
C LEU A 284 -2.74 -2.91 -10.27
N GLY A 285 -1.68 -3.69 -9.95
CA GLY A 285 -0.34 -3.53 -10.50
C GLY A 285 -0.01 -4.58 -11.58
N GLU A 286 1.09 -4.39 -12.29
CA GLU A 286 1.72 -5.39 -13.16
C GLU A 286 2.93 -5.99 -12.42
N SER A 287 2.64 -6.61 -11.28
CA SER A 287 3.64 -7.13 -10.37
C SER A 287 3.12 -8.34 -9.59
N VAL A 288 4.05 -9.08 -9.02
CA VAL A 288 3.82 -10.31 -8.29
C VAL A 288 4.59 -10.27 -6.96
N VAL A 289 3.99 -10.77 -5.89
CA VAL A 289 4.66 -11.06 -4.64
C VAL A 289 4.85 -12.57 -4.49
N ILE A 290 6.07 -12.98 -4.17
CA ILE A 290 6.46 -14.37 -3.89
C ILE A 290 6.66 -14.49 -2.38
N VAL A 291 6.03 -15.49 -1.81
CA VAL A 291 6.00 -15.73 -0.36
C VAL A 291 6.21 -17.20 -0.04
N PRO A 292 6.75 -17.54 1.14
CA PRO A 292 6.72 -18.91 1.62
C PRO A 292 5.29 -19.33 1.97
N LYS A 293 4.91 -20.59 1.64
CA LYS A 293 3.62 -21.19 2.02
C LYS A 293 3.51 -21.38 3.54
N ASP A 294 4.64 -21.66 4.20
CA ASP A 294 4.78 -21.65 5.66
C ASP A 294 5.47 -20.35 6.10
N PRO A 295 4.82 -19.50 6.90
CA PRO A 295 5.39 -18.19 7.30
C PRO A 295 6.66 -18.32 8.17
N HIS A 296 6.92 -19.49 8.74
CA HIS A 296 8.12 -19.78 9.53
C HIS A 296 9.26 -20.43 8.74
N TRP A 297 9.05 -20.72 7.45
CA TRP A 297 10.08 -21.34 6.64
C TRP A 297 11.22 -20.35 6.37
N GLN A 298 12.48 -20.76 6.62
CA GLN A 298 13.69 -19.92 6.72
C GLN A 298 14.83 -20.38 5.79
N GLU A 299 14.55 -20.90 4.61
CA GLU A 299 15.59 -21.21 3.65
C GLU A 299 16.01 -19.96 2.85
N ASP A 300 17.21 -19.98 2.29
CA ASP A 300 17.76 -18.88 1.47
C ASP A 300 17.34 -19.03 0.00
N TRP A 301 16.07 -18.73 -0.26
CA TRP A 301 15.46 -18.84 -1.59
C TRP A 301 15.48 -17.50 -2.36
N ILE A 302 15.51 -16.36 -1.67
CA ILE A 302 15.33 -15.04 -2.26
C ILE A 302 16.37 -14.75 -3.33
N TYR A 303 17.64 -15.02 -3.04
CA TYR A 303 18.71 -14.76 -3.99
C TYR A 303 18.57 -15.62 -5.26
N LYS A 304 18.29 -16.93 -5.11
CA LYS A 304 18.16 -17.85 -6.23
C LYS A 304 17.00 -17.48 -7.14
N ILE A 305 15.81 -17.26 -6.56
CA ILE A 305 14.63 -16.84 -7.33
C ILE A 305 14.86 -15.47 -7.98
N SER A 306 15.48 -14.51 -7.28
CA SER A 306 15.80 -13.20 -7.86
C SER A 306 16.72 -13.30 -9.10
N GLU A 307 17.72 -14.18 -9.09
CA GLU A 307 18.58 -14.40 -10.27
C GLU A 307 17.81 -15.04 -11.44
N GLU A 308 16.93 -16.01 -11.17
CA GLU A 308 16.07 -16.60 -12.21
C GLU A 308 15.16 -15.55 -12.83
N LEU A 309 14.52 -14.69 -12.02
CA LEU A 309 13.62 -13.63 -12.50
C LEU A 309 14.32 -12.62 -13.42
N LYS A 310 15.61 -12.33 -13.18
CA LYS A 310 16.42 -11.50 -14.10
C LYS A 310 16.52 -12.12 -15.49
N GLY A 311 16.57 -13.45 -15.58
CA GLY A 311 16.57 -14.18 -16.85
C GLY A 311 15.28 -13.95 -17.67
N TYR A 312 14.17 -13.65 -17.02
CA TYR A 312 12.90 -13.27 -17.63
C TYR A 312 12.75 -11.75 -17.85
N GLY A 313 13.79 -10.95 -17.57
CA GLY A 313 13.75 -9.49 -17.70
C GLY A 313 12.90 -8.80 -16.64
N LEU A 314 12.71 -9.43 -15.50
CA LEU A 314 11.93 -8.89 -14.37
C LEU A 314 12.88 -8.26 -13.34
N SER A 315 12.50 -7.11 -12.83
CA SER A 315 13.10 -6.51 -11.65
C SER A 315 12.53 -7.16 -10.39
N SER A 316 13.34 -7.23 -9.34
CA SER A 316 12.89 -7.77 -8.05
C SER A 316 13.45 -6.99 -6.87
N PHE A 317 12.73 -7.03 -5.75
CA PHE A 317 13.11 -6.41 -4.49
C PHE A 317 12.71 -7.31 -3.32
N SER A 318 13.66 -7.57 -2.42
CA SER A 318 13.39 -8.34 -1.20
C SER A 318 12.92 -7.42 -0.08
N SER A 319 11.85 -7.80 0.60
CA SER A 319 11.32 -7.12 1.77
C SER A 319 10.86 -8.13 2.82
N ARG A 320 10.20 -7.63 3.85
CA ARG A 320 9.57 -8.43 4.91
C ARG A 320 8.20 -7.86 5.25
N VAL A 321 7.36 -8.68 5.84
CA VAL A 321 6.12 -8.20 6.46
C VAL A 321 6.46 -7.14 7.50
N GLY A 322 5.76 -6.01 7.45
CA GLY A 322 5.90 -4.91 8.39
C GLY A 322 5.32 -5.25 9.77
N GLU A 323 5.76 -4.50 10.78
CA GLU A 323 5.24 -4.64 12.14
C GLU A 323 3.80 -4.13 12.25
N LEU A 324 3.08 -4.61 13.27
CA LEU A 324 1.79 -4.05 13.67
C LEU A 324 1.97 -2.61 14.18
N ARG A 325 0.95 -1.80 14.00
CA ARG A 325 0.91 -0.40 14.45
C ARG A 325 -0.07 -0.18 15.58
#